data_61a46d529d32c8354eea42d528c68b0a
#
_entry.id   61a46d529d32c8354eea42d528c68b0a
#
_cell.length_a   1.000
_cell.length_b   1.000
_cell.length_c   1.000
_cell.angle_alpha   90.00
_cell.angle_beta   90.00
_cell.angle_gamma   90.00
#
_symmetry.space_group_name_H-M   'P 1'
#
loop_
_entity.id
_entity.type
_entity.pdbx_description
1 polymer ?
#
loop_
_entity_poly.entity_id
_entity_poly.type
_entity_poly.pdbx_seq_one_letter_code
_entity_poly.pdbx_strand_id
1 'polypeptide(L)'
;TTQLYDDRSIAINMGDSGTLTFHGHGGSSALGAVDDVMPTAYGETWDILGASNQIGAVAELGAIGSGSSDNMFVYSNNMIDGVGVTVSYTPSGTAEAESSVDFAVAYTGYEGLTVGYASGEDNAVAGTGSFDSTTMYVKYAYGPVTVGYQDSEVEGNTAANSDDFNAYGITYAVTDALSVGYGESVHDLGSSAADQETTNISFSYTMGGMTLAGGFIDQENAGGDTGAVNDREGYAFDLSFAF
;
A
#
# COMPACT_ATOMS: atom_id res chain seq x y z
N THR A 1 6.42 -14.48 -22.61
CA THR A 1 7.56 -13.72 -23.15
C THR A 1 8.35 -13.20 -21.96
N THR A 2 9.57 -13.70 -21.77
CA THR A 2 10.49 -13.17 -20.76
C THR A 2 10.81 -11.73 -21.15
N GLN A 3 10.35 -10.75 -20.38
CA GLN A 3 10.76 -9.37 -20.59
C GLN A 3 12.24 -9.25 -20.23
N LEU A 4 13.03 -8.60 -21.09
CA LEU A 4 14.48 -8.47 -20.91
C LEU A 4 14.84 -7.44 -19.83
N TYR A 5 13.88 -6.57 -19.46
CA TYR A 5 14.00 -5.53 -18.46
C TYR A 5 12.72 -5.52 -17.63
N ASP A 6 12.87 -5.70 -16.33
CA ASP A 6 11.76 -5.72 -15.37
C ASP A 6 11.23 -4.31 -15.15
N ASP A 7 12.13 -3.32 -14.98
CA ASP A 7 11.77 -1.92 -14.80
C ASP A 7 12.31 -1.05 -15.95
N ARG A 8 11.47 -0.12 -16.42
CA ARG A 8 11.84 0.85 -17.47
C ARG A 8 11.28 2.21 -17.15
N SER A 9 12.13 3.18 -16.93
CA SER A 9 11.70 4.56 -16.71
C SER A 9 12.65 5.58 -17.35
N ILE A 10 12.12 6.77 -17.60
CA ILE A 10 12.87 7.96 -18.00
C ILE A 10 12.41 9.11 -17.11
N ALA A 11 13.33 9.69 -16.35
CA ALA A 11 13.05 10.82 -15.47
C ALA A 11 13.66 12.11 -16.01
N ILE A 12 12.89 13.19 -15.98
CA ILE A 12 13.30 14.55 -16.29
C ILE A 12 13.25 15.36 -14.99
N ASN A 13 14.43 15.67 -14.46
CA ASN A 13 14.53 16.56 -13.30
C ASN A 13 14.52 18.02 -13.77
N MET A 14 13.55 18.80 -13.32
CA MET A 14 13.32 20.20 -13.68
C MET A 14 13.76 21.17 -12.56
N GLY A 15 14.62 20.72 -11.64
CA GLY A 15 15.05 21.51 -10.50
C GLY A 15 13.89 21.79 -9.54
N ASP A 16 13.72 23.05 -9.14
CA ASP A 16 12.65 23.47 -8.22
C ASP A 16 11.24 23.23 -8.77
N SER A 17 11.11 22.96 -10.08
CA SER A 17 9.84 22.59 -10.72
C SER A 17 9.49 21.11 -10.64
N GLY A 18 10.25 20.32 -9.86
CA GLY A 18 9.97 18.91 -9.62
C GLY A 18 10.56 17.95 -10.65
N THR A 19 10.07 16.73 -10.64
CA THR A 19 10.51 15.65 -11.54
C THR A 19 9.32 15.05 -12.25
N LEU A 20 9.43 14.92 -13.56
CA LEU A 20 8.49 14.18 -14.40
C LEU A 20 9.16 12.85 -14.81
N THR A 21 8.51 11.74 -14.48
CA THR A 21 8.97 10.39 -14.84
C THR A 21 7.95 9.73 -15.74
N PHE A 22 8.41 9.12 -16.81
CA PHE A 22 7.65 8.17 -17.60
C PHE A 22 8.07 6.76 -17.20
N HIS A 23 7.13 5.95 -16.73
CA HIS A 23 7.32 4.53 -16.43
C HIS A 23 6.74 3.70 -17.58
N GLY A 24 7.59 2.98 -18.26
CA GLY A 24 7.16 2.02 -19.28
C GLY A 24 6.78 0.68 -18.68
N HIS A 25 7.30 0.35 -17.49
CA HIS A 25 6.97 -0.83 -16.68
C HIS A 25 7.55 -0.65 -15.26
N GLY A 26 6.92 -1.22 -14.24
CA GLY A 26 7.44 -1.26 -12.87
C GLY A 26 7.43 0.09 -12.15
N GLY A 27 6.48 0.97 -12.45
CA GLY A 27 6.28 2.22 -11.74
C GLY A 27 5.27 2.07 -10.59
N SER A 28 5.08 3.16 -9.85
CA SER A 28 4.00 3.29 -8.87
C SER A 28 3.24 4.58 -9.12
N SER A 29 1.92 4.51 -9.17
CA SER A 29 1.06 5.68 -9.28
C SER A 29 1.07 6.49 -7.99
N ALA A 30 0.40 7.64 -7.98
CA ALA A 30 0.28 8.45 -6.77
C ALA A 30 -0.50 7.71 -5.66
N LEU A 31 -1.52 6.92 -6.02
CA LEU A 31 -2.20 6.01 -5.09
C LEU A 31 -1.30 4.85 -4.66
N GLY A 32 -0.68 4.16 -5.61
CA GLY A 32 0.22 3.03 -5.30
C GLY A 32 1.46 3.42 -4.48
N ALA A 33 1.80 4.70 -4.38
CA ALA A 33 2.87 5.17 -3.51
C ALA A 33 2.46 5.33 -2.04
N VAL A 34 1.19 5.11 -1.69
CA VAL A 34 0.63 5.24 -0.34
C VAL A 34 -0.03 3.96 0.17
N ASP A 35 0.24 2.81 -0.47
CA ASP A 35 -0.25 1.50 -0.02
C ASP A 35 0.45 1.01 1.25
N ASP A 36 1.76 0.99 1.28
CA ASP A 36 2.58 0.46 2.38
C ASP A 36 3.00 1.58 3.34
N VAL A 37 2.05 2.15 4.08
CA VAL A 37 2.34 3.30 4.96
C VAL A 37 2.21 2.99 6.45
N MET A 38 1.73 1.82 6.83
CA MET A 38 1.60 1.45 8.23
C MET A 38 2.94 1.08 8.86
N PRO A 39 3.20 1.49 10.12
CA PRO A 39 4.41 1.07 10.79
C PRO A 39 4.38 -0.42 11.09
N THR A 40 5.40 -1.13 10.60
CA THR A 40 5.59 -2.57 10.83
C THR A 40 7.06 -2.89 11.09
N ALA A 41 7.36 -4.03 11.75
CA ALA A 41 8.71 -4.51 11.92
C ALA A 41 9.15 -5.53 10.86
N TYR A 42 8.18 -6.10 10.10
CA TYR A 42 8.42 -7.05 9.00
C TYR A 42 7.49 -6.74 7.83
N GLY A 43 6.27 -7.25 7.80
CA GLY A 43 5.26 -6.98 6.80
C GLY A 43 4.01 -6.39 7.44
N GLU A 44 3.22 -5.71 6.70
CA GLU A 44 1.91 -5.22 7.12
C GLU A 44 0.91 -6.38 7.23
N THR A 45 -0.29 -6.15 7.68
CA THR A 45 -1.29 -7.22 7.89
C THR A 45 -1.64 -7.95 6.59
N TRP A 46 -1.48 -7.32 5.45
CA TRP A 46 -1.75 -7.88 4.12
C TRP A 46 -0.54 -8.55 3.45
N ASP A 47 0.69 -8.37 3.94
CA ASP A 47 1.91 -8.85 3.30
C ASP A 47 2.42 -10.21 3.77
N ILE A 48 2.17 -10.56 5.04
CA ILE A 48 2.86 -11.67 5.72
C ILE A 48 2.59 -13.03 5.08
N LEU A 49 1.38 -13.28 4.58
CA LEU A 49 1.04 -14.57 3.97
C LEU A 49 1.42 -14.68 2.49
N GLY A 50 1.84 -13.58 1.87
CA GLY A 50 2.17 -13.52 0.45
C GLY A 50 1.01 -13.87 -0.48
N ALA A 51 1.04 -13.35 -1.69
CA ALA A 51 -0.02 -13.52 -2.69
C ALA A 51 -0.37 -14.98 -3.05
N SER A 52 0.56 -15.93 -2.83
CA SER A 52 0.35 -17.35 -3.15
C SER A 52 -0.40 -18.14 -2.06
N ASN A 53 -0.52 -17.60 -0.85
CA ASN A 53 -1.21 -18.23 0.28
C ASN A 53 -2.52 -17.51 0.63
N GLN A 54 -2.84 -16.44 -0.05
CA GLN A 54 -4.15 -15.82 0.03
C GLN A 54 -5.15 -16.71 -0.72
N ILE A 55 -5.94 -17.45 0.00
CA ILE A 55 -7.07 -18.19 -0.57
C ILE A 55 -8.22 -17.19 -0.73
N GLY A 56 -8.54 -16.89 -1.96
CA GLY A 56 -9.42 -15.80 -2.33
C GLY A 56 -8.56 -14.54 -2.47
N ALA A 57 -8.36 -14.13 -3.70
CA ALA A 57 -7.61 -12.95 -4.04
C ALA A 57 -8.25 -11.72 -3.41
N VAL A 58 -7.94 -11.50 -2.14
CA VAL A 58 -8.00 -10.17 -1.62
C VAL A 58 -6.74 -9.55 -2.17
N ALA A 59 -6.89 -8.80 -3.23
CA ALA A 59 -5.84 -7.98 -3.77
C ALA A 59 -5.19 -7.20 -2.63
N GLU A 60 -3.92 -6.99 -2.72
CA GLU A 60 -3.13 -6.10 -1.88
C GLU A 60 -3.93 -4.86 -1.50
N LEU A 61 -4.44 -4.84 -0.27
CA LEU A 61 -5.51 -3.92 0.13
C LEU A 61 -5.03 -2.77 0.99
N GLY A 62 -3.74 -2.55 0.99
CA GLY A 62 -3.19 -1.33 1.54
C GLY A 62 -3.50 -0.13 0.65
N ALA A 63 -3.39 -0.33 -0.66
CA ALA A 63 -3.80 0.67 -1.63
C ALA A 63 -5.02 0.19 -2.33
N ILE A 64 -6.00 0.81 -2.06
CA ILE A 64 -7.21 0.70 -2.76
C ILE A 64 -7.11 1.55 -4.02
N GLY A 65 -7.28 0.90 -5.15
CA GLY A 65 -7.17 1.52 -6.45
C GLY A 65 -5.73 1.57 -6.91
N SER A 66 -5.25 0.46 -7.38
CA SER A 66 -3.99 0.42 -8.08
C SER A 66 -4.13 1.17 -9.39
N GLY A 67 -3.66 2.38 -9.44
CA GLY A 67 -3.28 2.96 -10.71
C GLY A 67 -2.30 2.01 -11.41
N SER A 68 -2.24 2.06 -12.73
CA SER A 68 -1.32 1.25 -13.51
C SER A 68 0.12 1.43 -13.02
N SER A 69 0.89 0.35 -12.99
CA SER A 69 2.35 0.41 -12.82
C SER A 69 3.08 0.66 -14.15
N ASP A 70 2.34 0.58 -15.28
CA ASP A 70 2.91 0.57 -16.63
C ASP A 70 2.38 1.71 -17.49
N ASN A 71 3.24 2.19 -18.40
CA ASN A 71 2.93 3.19 -19.42
C ASN A 71 2.30 4.48 -18.85
N MET A 72 2.77 4.94 -17.68
CA MET A 72 2.25 6.10 -16.99
C MET A 72 3.28 7.23 -16.85
N PHE A 73 2.78 8.43 -16.67
CA PHE A 73 3.54 9.61 -16.29
C PHE A 73 3.32 9.90 -14.81
N VAL A 74 4.41 10.14 -14.08
CA VAL A 74 4.36 10.54 -12.67
C VAL A 74 5.11 11.85 -12.51
N TYR A 75 4.45 12.85 -11.98
CA TYR A 75 5.04 14.11 -11.58
C TYR A 75 5.13 14.18 -10.06
N SER A 76 6.30 14.53 -9.53
CA SER A 76 6.52 14.74 -8.10
C SER A 76 7.21 16.07 -7.81
N ASN A 77 6.81 16.72 -6.74
CA ASN A 77 7.37 18.00 -6.31
C ASN A 77 7.27 18.18 -4.79
N ASN A 78 8.31 18.82 -4.21
CA ASN A 78 8.39 19.22 -2.80
C ASN A 78 8.66 20.73 -2.67
N MET A 79 7.98 21.56 -3.49
CA MET A 79 8.19 23.00 -3.56
C MET A 79 7.90 23.74 -2.25
N ILE A 80 6.97 23.22 -1.47
CA ILE A 80 6.61 23.74 -0.16
C ILE A 80 7.32 22.90 0.87
N ASP A 81 8.07 23.55 1.76
CA ASP A 81 8.80 22.84 2.82
C ASP A 81 7.85 21.98 3.66
N GLY A 82 8.20 20.70 3.78
CA GLY A 82 7.38 19.69 4.44
C GLY A 82 6.14 19.24 3.68
N VAL A 83 5.91 19.65 2.42
CA VAL A 83 4.78 19.20 1.60
C VAL A 83 5.27 18.54 0.32
N GLY A 84 5.00 17.25 0.16
CA GLY A 84 5.21 16.49 -1.08
C GLY A 84 3.89 16.36 -1.86
N VAL A 85 3.96 16.55 -3.17
CA VAL A 85 2.83 16.35 -4.09
C VAL A 85 3.25 15.39 -5.18
N THR A 86 2.41 14.41 -5.47
CA THR A 86 2.58 13.47 -6.59
C THR A 86 1.30 13.44 -7.42
N VAL A 87 1.43 13.44 -8.73
CA VAL A 87 0.32 13.28 -9.67
C VAL A 87 0.74 12.23 -10.70
N SER A 88 -0.11 11.24 -10.95
CA SER A 88 0.09 10.26 -12.00
C SER A 88 -1.01 10.33 -13.05
N TYR A 89 -0.63 9.99 -14.27
CA TYR A 89 -1.52 9.93 -15.43
C TYR A 89 -1.21 8.67 -16.23
N THR A 90 -2.20 7.82 -16.38
CA THR A 90 -2.13 6.62 -17.19
C THR A 90 -3.02 6.78 -18.41
N PRO A 91 -2.45 6.93 -19.62
CA PRO A 91 -3.23 7.04 -20.84
C PRO A 91 -3.97 5.74 -21.14
N SER A 92 -5.20 5.85 -21.62
CA SER A 92 -5.96 4.69 -22.07
C SER A 92 -5.23 3.94 -23.19
N GLY A 93 -5.16 2.63 -23.08
CA GLY A 93 -4.59 1.74 -24.10
C GLY A 93 -5.60 1.25 -25.14
N THR A 94 -6.90 1.49 -24.96
CA THR A 94 -7.98 1.04 -25.82
C THR A 94 -9.02 2.13 -26.07
N ALA A 95 -9.80 2.00 -27.14
CA ALA A 95 -10.84 2.99 -27.49
C ALA A 95 -12.06 2.94 -26.55
N GLU A 96 -12.16 1.95 -25.70
CA GLU A 96 -13.30 1.68 -24.83
C GLU A 96 -13.01 1.95 -23.35
N ALA A 97 -11.77 2.30 -23.00
CA ALA A 97 -11.34 2.67 -21.66
C ALA A 97 -10.95 4.15 -21.61
N GLU A 98 -11.21 4.83 -20.52
CA GLU A 98 -10.77 6.19 -20.27
C GLU A 98 -9.38 6.18 -19.62
N SER A 99 -8.72 7.34 -19.63
CA SER A 99 -7.42 7.52 -18.94
C SER A 99 -7.65 7.69 -17.45
N SER A 100 -6.71 7.20 -16.63
CA SER A 100 -6.73 7.33 -15.18
C SER A 100 -5.83 8.48 -14.71
N VAL A 101 -6.25 9.17 -13.67
CA VAL A 101 -5.50 10.25 -13.01
C VAL A 101 -5.57 10.06 -11.50
N ASP A 102 -4.41 10.02 -10.87
CA ASP A 102 -4.29 9.97 -9.41
C ASP A 102 -3.49 11.16 -8.91
N PHE A 103 -3.73 11.56 -7.67
CA PHE A 103 -2.88 12.50 -6.96
C PHE A 103 -2.68 12.10 -5.51
N ALA A 104 -1.54 12.47 -4.95
CA ALA A 104 -1.24 12.32 -3.54
C ALA A 104 -0.58 13.59 -2.99
N VAL A 105 -0.86 13.89 -1.74
CA VAL A 105 -0.19 14.93 -0.97
C VAL A 105 0.22 14.36 0.38
N ALA A 106 1.46 14.63 0.80
CA ALA A 106 1.98 14.26 2.11
C ALA A 106 2.58 15.46 2.81
N TYR A 107 2.30 15.60 4.10
CA TYR A 107 2.90 16.61 4.97
C TYR A 107 3.84 15.96 5.97
N THR A 108 5.08 16.45 5.99
CA THR A 108 6.15 15.98 6.89
C THR A 108 6.86 17.14 7.62
N GLY A 109 6.26 18.33 7.60
CA GLY A 109 6.86 19.57 8.14
C GLY A 109 6.89 19.64 9.68
N TYR A 110 6.35 18.66 10.38
CA TYR A 110 6.46 18.53 11.83
C TYR A 110 7.26 17.27 12.19
N GLU A 111 8.21 17.42 13.13
CA GLU A 111 9.12 16.34 13.52
C GLU A 111 8.34 15.07 13.96
N GLY A 112 8.65 13.95 13.33
CA GLY A 112 8.04 12.66 13.57
C GLY A 112 6.63 12.47 12.98
N LEU A 113 5.97 13.53 12.49
CA LEU A 113 4.62 13.46 11.94
C LEU A 113 4.64 13.33 10.42
N THR A 114 3.90 12.37 9.90
CA THR A 114 3.52 12.29 8.49
C THR A 114 2.00 12.20 8.40
N VAL A 115 1.40 13.04 7.57
CA VAL A 115 -0.02 12.98 7.22
C VAL A 115 -0.11 12.95 5.71
N GLY A 116 -0.87 12.03 5.15
CA GLY A 116 -1.03 11.92 3.71
C GLY A 116 -2.48 11.72 3.31
N TYR A 117 -2.75 12.11 2.08
CA TYR A 117 -4.02 11.89 1.38
C TYR A 117 -3.72 11.59 -0.08
N ALA A 118 -4.38 10.59 -0.63
CA ALA A 118 -4.35 10.30 -2.05
C ALA A 118 -5.76 10.04 -2.57
N SER A 119 -5.98 10.34 -3.83
CA SER A 119 -7.23 10.03 -4.52
C SER A 119 -6.96 9.83 -6.00
N GLY A 120 -7.75 8.96 -6.62
CA GLY A 120 -7.64 8.68 -8.04
C GLY A 120 -8.87 7.99 -8.58
N GLU A 121 -8.96 8.02 -9.89
CA GLU A 121 -10.03 7.39 -10.67
C GLU A 121 -9.39 6.35 -11.61
N ASP A 122 -9.79 5.08 -11.45
CA ASP A 122 -9.40 4.02 -12.37
C ASP A 122 -10.52 3.73 -13.38
N ASN A 123 -10.29 4.16 -14.61
CA ASN A 123 -11.22 4.00 -15.73
C ASN A 123 -10.81 2.85 -16.66
N ALA A 124 -9.77 2.09 -16.31
CA ALA A 124 -9.11 1.15 -17.20
C ALA A 124 -9.87 -0.18 -17.38
N VAL A 125 -10.93 -0.44 -16.63
CA VAL A 125 -11.58 -1.76 -16.64
C VAL A 125 -12.80 -1.78 -17.56
N ALA A 126 -12.60 -2.23 -18.79
CA ALA A 126 -13.70 -2.45 -19.72
C ALA A 126 -14.75 -3.42 -19.14
N GLY A 127 -15.95 -2.93 -18.87
CA GLY A 127 -17.11 -3.73 -18.46
C GLY A 127 -17.43 -3.76 -16.97
N THR A 128 -16.57 -3.27 -16.09
CA THR A 128 -16.84 -3.16 -14.64
C THR A 128 -17.14 -1.73 -14.17
N GLY A 129 -16.95 -0.74 -15.03
CA GLY A 129 -17.11 0.69 -14.71
C GLY A 129 -15.84 1.32 -14.17
N SER A 130 -15.93 2.60 -13.83
CA SER A 130 -14.86 3.31 -13.13
C SER A 130 -14.92 3.02 -11.63
N PHE A 131 -13.77 3.11 -11.00
CA PHE A 131 -13.60 3.06 -9.56
C PHE A 131 -12.97 4.38 -9.09
N ASP A 132 -13.56 5.00 -8.10
CA ASP A 132 -12.98 6.12 -7.39
C ASP A 132 -12.33 5.62 -6.11
N SER A 133 -11.08 5.98 -5.90
CA SER A 133 -10.30 5.54 -4.73
C SER A 133 -9.82 6.72 -3.93
N THR A 134 -9.93 6.63 -2.62
CA THR A 134 -9.36 7.60 -1.68
C THR A 134 -8.63 6.89 -0.57
N THR A 135 -7.52 7.48 -0.12
CA THR A 135 -6.76 7.01 1.03
C THR A 135 -6.31 8.20 1.85
N MET A 136 -6.45 8.11 3.16
CA MET A 136 -5.80 9.02 4.10
C MET A 136 -5.04 8.25 5.16
N TYR A 137 -3.90 8.80 5.59
CA TYR A 137 -3.13 8.19 6.66
C TYR A 137 -2.45 9.23 7.55
N VAL A 138 -2.19 8.81 8.78
CA VAL A 138 -1.34 9.53 9.71
C VAL A 138 -0.34 8.57 10.34
N LYS A 139 0.91 9.02 10.43
CA LYS A 139 1.99 8.29 11.10
C LYS A 139 2.75 9.23 12.03
N TYR A 140 3.02 8.80 13.25
CA TYR A 140 3.76 9.59 14.22
C TYR A 140 4.83 8.76 14.92
N ALA A 141 6.06 9.23 14.82
CA ALA A 141 7.24 8.66 15.49
C ALA A 141 7.61 9.53 16.71
N TYR A 142 7.66 8.91 17.88
CA TYR A 142 8.10 9.56 19.11
C TYR A 142 9.05 8.65 19.90
N GLY A 143 10.30 9.03 19.97
CA GLY A 143 11.35 8.21 20.57
C GLY A 143 11.44 6.83 19.90
N PRO A 144 11.33 5.71 20.64
CA PRO A 144 11.41 4.38 20.07
C PRO A 144 10.09 3.85 19.51
N VAL A 145 9.00 4.61 19.59
CA VAL A 145 7.65 4.18 19.17
C VAL A 145 7.26 4.89 17.88
N THR A 146 6.68 4.15 16.93
CA THR A 146 5.95 4.72 15.79
C THR A 146 4.55 4.15 15.78
N VAL A 147 3.55 5.01 15.62
CA VAL A 147 2.14 4.63 15.47
C VAL A 147 1.62 5.14 14.13
N GLY A 148 0.67 4.44 13.55
CA GLY A 148 0.02 4.82 12.30
C GLY A 148 -1.42 4.39 12.24
N TYR A 149 -2.21 5.12 11.46
CA TYR A 149 -3.57 4.82 11.06
C TYR A 149 -3.76 5.15 9.59
N GLN A 150 -4.46 4.28 8.89
CA GLN A 150 -4.84 4.44 7.48
C GLN A 150 -6.33 4.15 7.34
N ASP A 151 -6.96 4.91 6.46
CA ASP A 151 -8.35 4.76 6.08
C ASP A 151 -8.43 4.92 4.56
N SER A 152 -9.05 3.97 3.90
CA SER A 152 -9.11 3.91 2.45
C SER A 152 -10.48 3.42 2.00
N GLU A 153 -10.96 3.96 0.88
CA GLU A 153 -12.26 3.65 0.29
C GLU A 153 -12.12 3.48 -1.22
N VAL A 154 -12.80 2.48 -1.76
CA VAL A 154 -13.06 2.32 -3.19
C VAL A 154 -14.55 2.43 -3.44
N GLU A 155 -14.95 3.41 -4.22
CA GLU A 155 -16.32 3.51 -4.74
C GLU A 155 -16.37 2.93 -6.16
N GLY A 156 -17.05 1.79 -6.32
CA GLY A 156 -17.38 1.22 -7.61
C GLY A 156 -18.78 1.63 -8.05
N ASN A 157 -19.16 1.22 -9.27
CA ASN A 157 -20.48 1.49 -9.84
C ASN A 157 -21.63 0.73 -9.13
N THR A 158 -21.32 -0.17 -8.22
CA THR A 158 -22.28 -0.94 -7.39
C THR A 158 -21.68 -1.17 -6.01
N ALA A 159 -22.52 -1.39 -4.99
CA ALA A 159 -22.07 -1.75 -3.66
C ALA A 159 -21.17 -3.01 -3.63
N ALA A 160 -21.37 -3.93 -4.57
CA ALA A 160 -20.54 -5.15 -4.67
C ALA A 160 -19.11 -4.90 -5.19
N ASN A 161 -18.87 -3.70 -5.70
CA ASN A 161 -17.57 -3.24 -6.22
C ASN A 161 -17.01 -2.07 -5.38
N SER A 162 -17.55 -1.87 -4.19
CA SER A 162 -17.13 -0.82 -3.27
C SER A 162 -16.58 -1.48 -2.02
N ASP A 163 -15.45 -1.02 -1.54
CA ASP A 163 -14.74 -1.58 -0.40
C ASP A 163 -14.30 -0.47 0.54
N ASP A 164 -14.40 -0.71 1.85
CA ASP A 164 -13.85 0.14 2.90
C ASP A 164 -12.73 -0.59 3.64
N PHE A 165 -11.61 0.09 3.85
CA PHE A 165 -10.45 -0.48 4.50
C PHE A 165 -9.90 0.47 5.55
N ASN A 166 -9.62 -0.05 6.74
CA ASN A 166 -8.86 0.70 7.74
C ASN A 166 -7.80 -0.17 8.39
N ALA A 167 -6.68 0.45 8.75
CA ALA A 167 -5.58 -0.22 9.40
C ALA A 167 -4.91 0.66 10.45
N TYR A 168 -4.35 0.04 11.47
CA TYR A 168 -3.43 0.68 12.39
C TYR A 168 -2.24 -0.21 12.69
N GLY A 169 -1.12 0.44 12.94
CA GLY A 169 0.11 -0.21 13.27
C GLY A 169 0.85 0.52 14.38
N ILE A 170 1.60 -0.24 15.15
CA ILE A 170 2.55 0.26 16.13
C ILE A 170 3.85 -0.51 16.04
N THR A 171 4.97 0.19 16.03
CA THR A 171 6.29 -0.42 16.17
C THR A 171 7.02 0.13 17.39
N TYR A 172 7.85 -0.71 17.99
CA TYR A 172 8.70 -0.36 19.11
C TYR A 172 10.14 -0.85 18.87
N ALA A 173 11.07 0.09 18.82
CA ALA A 173 12.50 -0.22 18.79
C ALA A 173 12.94 -0.61 20.19
N VAL A 174 13.01 -1.91 20.47
CA VAL A 174 13.41 -2.47 21.78
C VAL A 174 14.88 -2.18 22.07
N THR A 175 15.71 -2.28 21.02
CA THR A 175 17.12 -1.89 21.00
C THR A 175 17.46 -1.35 19.62
N ASP A 176 18.68 -0.86 19.40
CA ASP A 176 19.18 -0.46 18.08
C ASP A 176 19.17 -1.61 17.05
N ALA A 177 19.12 -2.86 17.54
CA ALA A 177 19.14 -4.06 16.69
C ALA A 177 17.79 -4.79 16.61
N LEU A 178 16.87 -4.56 17.54
CA LEU A 178 15.62 -5.30 17.64
C LEU A 178 14.42 -4.36 17.63
N SER A 179 13.53 -4.57 16.68
CA SER A 179 12.20 -3.94 16.61
C SER A 179 11.12 -5.00 16.70
N VAL A 180 10.00 -4.64 17.29
CA VAL A 180 8.75 -5.42 17.30
C VAL A 180 7.61 -4.57 16.82
N GLY A 181 6.61 -5.19 16.22
CA GLY A 181 5.43 -4.52 15.68
C GLY A 181 4.15 -5.29 15.97
N TYR A 182 3.06 -4.56 16.03
CA TYR A 182 1.69 -5.05 16.00
C TYR A 182 0.90 -4.26 14.99
N GLY A 183 0.10 -4.93 14.18
CA GLY A 183 -0.81 -4.34 13.21
C GLY A 183 -2.18 -4.99 13.27
N GLU A 184 -3.19 -4.23 12.88
CA GLU A 184 -4.56 -4.68 12.73
C GLU A 184 -5.18 -3.99 11.52
N SER A 185 -5.96 -4.71 10.73
CA SER A 185 -6.74 -4.16 9.63
C SER A 185 -8.11 -4.79 9.58
N VAL A 186 -9.07 -3.99 9.14
CA VAL A 186 -10.45 -4.39 8.86
C VAL A 186 -10.77 -4.00 7.44
N HIS A 187 -11.34 -4.93 6.69
CA HIS A 187 -11.74 -4.74 5.32
C HIS A 187 -13.20 -5.15 5.13
N ASP A 188 -14.05 -4.16 4.91
CA ASP A 188 -15.44 -4.37 4.44
C ASP A 188 -15.42 -4.52 2.91
N LEU A 189 -15.72 -5.72 2.46
CA LEU A 189 -15.81 -6.10 1.05
C LEU A 189 -17.25 -5.95 0.60
N GLY A 190 -17.65 -4.80 0.23
CA GLY A 190 -18.94 -4.26 -0.19
C GLY A 190 -20.20 -5.15 -0.35
N SER A 191 -20.05 -6.42 -0.62
CA SER A 191 -21.17 -7.39 -0.70
C SER A 191 -20.92 -8.64 0.15
N SER A 192 -19.92 -8.63 1.00
CA SER A 192 -19.55 -9.74 1.86
C SER A 192 -20.55 -9.96 3.00
N ALA A 193 -20.47 -11.15 3.63
CA ALA A 193 -21.30 -11.50 4.78
C ALA A 193 -20.76 -10.97 6.10
N ALA A 194 -19.46 -10.64 6.13
CA ALA A 194 -18.75 -10.10 7.28
C ALA A 194 -17.49 -9.35 6.82
N ASP A 195 -16.95 -8.51 7.68
CA ASP A 195 -15.68 -7.87 7.45
C ASP A 195 -14.54 -8.88 7.64
N GLN A 196 -13.53 -8.78 6.80
CA GLN A 196 -12.28 -9.49 7.01
C GLN A 196 -11.47 -8.74 8.07
N GLU A 197 -11.14 -9.39 9.16
CA GLU A 197 -10.29 -8.84 10.21
C GLU A 197 -8.93 -9.54 10.18
N THR A 198 -7.85 -8.76 10.27
CA THR A 198 -6.50 -9.31 10.23
C THR A 198 -5.65 -8.65 11.29
N THR A 199 -4.98 -9.46 12.11
CA THR A 199 -3.99 -9.00 13.08
C THR A 199 -2.62 -9.58 12.76
N ASN A 200 -1.55 -8.82 13.03
CA ASN A 200 -0.20 -9.35 12.96
C ASN A 200 0.67 -8.95 14.15
N ILE A 201 1.62 -9.82 14.49
CA ILE A 201 2.75 -9.53 15.38
C ILE A 201 4.02 -9.78 14.58
N SER A 202 4.89 -8.80 14.50
CA SER A 202 6.11 -8.86 13.70
C SER A 202 7.37 -8.49 14.49
N PHE A 203 8.52 -8.93 14.00
CA PHE A 203 9.81 -8.54 14.56
C PHE A 203 10.86 -8.43 13.46
N SER A 204 11.90 -7.64 13.74
CA SER A 204 13.13 -7.58 12.95
C SER A 204 14.33 -7.47 13.87
N TYR A 205 15.33 -8.34 13.66
CA TYR A 205 16.58 -8.36 14.39
C TYR A 205 17.77 -8.31 13.46
N THR A 206 18.59 -7.26 13.58
CA THR A 206 19.78 -7.05 12.76
C THR A 206 21.05 -7.23 13.61
N MET A 207 21.97 -8.08 13.15
CA MET A 207 23.25 -8.33 13.78
C MET A 207 24.37 -8.30 12.73
N GLY A 208 25.14 -7.21 12.70
CA GLY A 208 26.15 -7.00 11.66
C GLY A 208 25.54 -6.91 10.27
N GLY A 209 25.97 -7.77 9.35
CA GLY A 209 25.41 -7.86 7.99
C GLY A 209 24.24 -8.84 7.84
N MET A 210 23.66 -9.35 8.92
CA MET A 210 22.55 -10.31 8.90
C MET A 210 21.31 -9.67 9.51
N THR A 211 20.17 -9.84 8.86
CA THR A 211 18.85 -9.49 9.41
C THR A 211 17.95 -10.73 9.39
N LEU A 212 17.40 -11.06 10.55
CA LEU A 212 16.31 -12.02 10.70
C LEU A 212 15.03 -11.24 11.00
N ALA A 213 14.03 -11.39 10.17
CA ALA A 213 12.72 -10.77 10.36
C ALA A 213 11.61 -11.80 10.19
N GLY A 214 10.44 -11.53 10.73
CA GLY A 214 9.30 -12.42 10.58
C GLY A 214 8.07 -11.91 11.30
N GLY A 215 6.96 -12.59 11.05
CA GLY A 215 5.68 -12.25 11.64
C GLY A 215 4.76 -13.45 11.76
N PHE A 216 3.81 -13.31 12.66
CA PHE A 216 2.65 -14.17 12.81
C PHE A 216 1.40 -13.36 12.47
N ILE A 217 0.50 -13.98 11.73
CA ILE A 217 -0.76 -13.40 11.30
C ILE A 217 -1.92 -14.28 11.72
N ASP A 218 -2.99 -13.64 12.14
CA ASP A 218 -4.31 -14.23 12.39
C ASP A 218 -5.34 -13.45 11.59
N GLN A 219 -6.09 -14.13 10.75
CA GLN A 219 -7.07 -13.56 9.85
C GLN A 219 -8.41 -14.27 10.02
N GLU A 220 -9.44 -13.50 10.35
CA GLU A 220 -10.82 -13.95 10.44
C GLU A 220 -11.62 -13.52 9.22
N ASN A 221 -12.61 -14.33 8.83
CA ASN A 221 -13.52 -14.08 7.71
C ASN A 221 -12.81 -13.74 6.39
N ALA A 222 -11.75 -14.45 6.05
CA ALA A 222 -10.98 -14.17 4.84
C ALA A 222 -11.87 -14.12 3.59
N GLY A 223 -11.80 -13.02 2.83
CA GLY A 223 -12.65 -12.76 1.68
C GLY A 223 -14.09 -12.38 2.03
N GLY A 224 -14.37 -12.01 3.29
CA GLY A 224 -15.70 -11.63 3.75
C GLY A 224 -16.66 -12.80 4.00
N ASP A 225 -16.15 -14.01 4.07
CA ASP A 225 -16.93 -15.23 4.29
C ASP A 225 -16.86 -15.69 5.75
N THR A 226 -18.01 -16.02 6.36
CA THR A 226 -18.12 -16.37 7.80
C THR A 226 -17.88 -17.86 8.13
N GLY A 227 -17.36 -18.66 7.24
CA GLY A 227 -17.10 -20.07 7.49
C GLY A 227 -15.77 -20.28 8.23
N ALA A 228 -15.73 -21.18 9.21
CA ALA A 228 -14.50 -21.50 9.96
C ALA A 228 -13.29 -21.94 9.09
N VAL A 229 -13.53 -22.29 7.83
CA VAL A 229 -12.47 -22.57 6.85
C VAL A 229 -11.82 -21.30 6.31
N ASN A 230 -12.39 -20.15 6.58
CA ASN A 230 -11.92 -18.82 6.15
C ASN A 230 -11.15 -18.11 7.28
N ASP A 231 -11.08 -18.70 8.47
CA ASP A 231 -10.19 -18.24 9.53
C ASP A 231 -8.83 -18.90 9.32
N ARG A 232 -7.77 -18.08 9.38
CA ARG A 232 -6.42 -18.51 9.03
C ARG A 232 -5.40 -17.97 9.99
N GLU A 233 -4.43 -18.80 10.28
CA GLU A 233 -3.22 -18.40 10.99
C GLU A 233 -2.01 -18.74 10.12
N GLY A 234 -0.98 -17.91 10.20
CA GLY A 234 0.25 -18.18 9.46
C GLY A 234 1.44 -17.44 10.04
N TYR A 235 2.62 -17.82 9.57
CA TYR A 235 3.87 -17.15 9.92
C TYR A 235 4.81 -17.15 8.72
N ALA A 236 5.63 -16.11 8.65
CA ALA A 236 6.72 -16.02 7.70
C ALA A 236 8.01 -15.57 8.41
N PHE A 237 9.14 -16.04 7.90
CA PHE A 237 10.47 -15.65 8.37
C PHE A 237 11.40 -15.47 7.19
N ASP A 238 12.13 -14.36 7.21
CA ASP A 238 13.15 -14.02 6.24
C ASP A 238 14.51 -13.87 6.91
N LEU A 239 15.53 -14.37 6.23
CA LEU A 239 16.92 -14.21 6.62
C LEU A 239 17.70 -13.59 5.47
N SER A 240 18.13 -12.36 5.63
CA SER A 240 18.90 -11.63 4.63
C SER A 240 20.31 -11.36 5.07
N PHE A 241 21.23 -11.28 4.10
CA PHE A 241 22.65 -10.99 4.31
C PHE A 241 23.09 -9.84 3.41
N ALA A 242 23.71 -8.82 3.98
CA ALA A 242 24.42 -7.76 3.26
C ALA A 242 25.91 -8.10 3.18
N PHE A 243 26.46 -8.09 1.94
CA PHE A 243 27.89 -8.38 1.66
C PHE A 243 28.62 -7.13 1.22
#